data_190015b53c34c3c5367927c2208dc75f
#
_entry.id   190015b53c34c3c5367927c2208dc75f
#
_cell.length_a   1.000
_cell.length_b   1.000
_cell.length_c   1.000
_cell.angle_alpha   90.00
_cell.angle_beta   90.00
_cell.angle_gamma   90.00
#
_symmetry.space_group_name_H-M   'P 1'
#
loop_
_entity.id
_entity.type
_entity.pdbx_description
1 polymer ?
#
loop_
_entity_poly.entity_id
_entity_poly.type
_entity_poly.pdbx_seq_one_letter_code
_entity_poly.pdbx_strand_id
1 'polypeptide(L)'
;MPLSDEPEEGAAEPEESRRARGGRLARSTAFFSIATGLSRVLGLAREVVAAGYFGVSGAMSAFTIAFQVPNLVRALFADAALQGAFVPVFSELLEKGEHREAFRVASTLFFLISLVLGALCAAFILFAEPLMALFAPGFDDNPVLRDLTVALARLMFPIVLLLALSGLVV
;
A
#
# COMPACT_ATOMS: atom_id res chain seq x y z
N MET A 1 -48.74 27.72 -36.13
CA MET A 1 -47.87 27.51 -34.97
C MET A 1 -46.87 26.44 -35.35
N PRO A 2 -45.65 26.79 -35.80
CA PRO A 2 -44.64 25.81 -36.26
C PRO A 2 -43.91 25.25 -35.07
N LEU A 3 -43.82 23.92 -35.01
CA LEU A 3 -43.02 23.17 -34.12
C LEU A 3 -41.54 23.44 -34.47
N SER A 4 -40.77 23.97 -33.54
CA SER A 4 -39.36 24.18 -33.68
C SER A 4 -38.67 22.82 -33.65
N ASP A 5 -38.12 22.44 -34.80
CA ASP A 5 -37.11 21.39 -34.91
C ASP A 5 -35.85 21.80 -34.11
N GLU A 6 -35.68 21.26 -32.93
CA GLU A 6 -34.39 21.27 -32.27
C GLU A 6 -33.53 20.16 -32.91
N PRO A 7 -32.39 20.51 -33.54
CA PRO A 7 -31.46 19.51 -33.96
C PRO A 7 -30.81 18.89 -32.72
N GLU A 8 -31.05 17.60 -32.54
CA GLU A 8 -30.20 16.77 -31.65
C GLU A 8 -28.77 16.78 -32.16
N GLU A 9 -28.01 17.76 -31.70
CA GLU A 9 -26.59 17.86 -31.94
C GLU A 9 -25.85 16.94 -30.95
N GLY A 10 -26.12 15.64 -31.09
CA GLY A 10 -25.24 14.59 -30.63
C GLY A 10 -23.98 14.60 -31.49
N ALA A 11 -23.11 15.60 -31.30
CA ALA A 11 -21.84 15.70 -32.01
C ALA A 11 -21.02 14.43 -31.76
N ALA A 12 -21.15 13.45 -32.69
CA ALA A 12 -20.29 12.29 -32.72
C ALA A 12 -18.86 12.80 -32.87
N GLU A 13 -18.06 12.66 -31.83
CA GLU A 13 -16.62 12.97 -31.90
C GLU A 13 -16.02 12.36 -33.16
N PRO A 14 -15.24 13.11 -33.96
CA PRO A 14 -14.63 12.62 -35.18
C PRO A 14 -13.88 11.30 -34.92
N GLU A 15 -14.05 10.33 -35.80
CA GLU A 15 -13.42 9.01 -35.67
C GLU A 15 -11.90 9.09 -35.54
N GLU A 16 -11.28 10.11 -36.09
CA GLU A 16 -9.83 10.37 -35.90
C GLU A 16 -9.45 10.70 -34.47
N SER A 17 -10.27 11.45 -33.73
CA SER A 17 -10.02 11.77 -32.34
C SER A 17 -10.15 10.54 -31.45
N ARG A 18 -11.11 9.66 -31.75
CA ARG A 18 -11.29 8.37 -31.07
C ARG A 18 -10.10 7.42 -31.32
N ARG A 19 -9.61 7.36 -32.55
CA ARG A 19 -8.43 6.54 -32.92
C ARG A 19 -7.15 7.08 -32.27
N ALA A 20 -6.95 8.38 -32.27
CA ALA A 20 -5.80 9.03 -31.62
C ALA A 20 -5.82 8.83 -30.09
N ARG A 21 -7.01 8.91 -29.47
CA ARG A 21 -7.22 8.67 -28.03
C ARG A 21 -7.00 7.20 -27.69
N GLY A 22 -7.52 6.28 -28.51
CA GLY A 22 -7.29 4.84 -28.38
C GLY A 22 -5.82 4.46 -28.49
N GLY A 23 -5.08 5.05 -29.43
CA GLY A 23 -3.65 4.83 -29.59
C GLY A 23 -2.81 5.33 -28.42
N ARG A 24 -3.16 6.49 -27.83
CA ARG A 24 -2.50 7.01 -26.61
C ARG A 24 -2.78 6.12 -25.40
N LEU A 25 -4.03 5.71 -25.21
CA LEU A 25 -4.42 4.80 -24.14
C LEU A 25 -3.70 3.46 -24.25
N ALA A 26 -3.71 2.85 -25.45
CA ALA A 26 -3.04 1.58 -25.69
C ALA A 26 -1.53 1.68 -25.42
N ARG A 27 -0.86 2.76 -25.85
CA ARG A 27 0.56 2.98 -25.60
C ARG A 27 0.86 3.19 -24.11
N SER A 28 0.02 3.96 -23.41
CA SER A 28 0.16 4.17 -21.95
C SER A 28 -0.05 2.86 -21.18
N THR A 29 -1.08 2.10 -21.55
CA THR A 29 -1.36 0.79 -20.93
C THR A 29 -0.23 -0.21 -21.21
N ALA A 30 0.29 -0.27 -22.44
CA ALA A 30 1.41 -1.12 -22.78
C ALA A 30 2.68 -0.76 -21.98
N PHE A 31 2.99 0.52 -21.89
CA PHE A 31 4.13 0.98 -21.09
C PHE A 31 3.97 0.62 -19.59
N PHE A 32 2.79 0.83 -19.05
CA PHE A 32 2.49 0.47 -17.65
C PHE A 32 2.58 -1.05 -17.42
N SER A 33 2.08 -1.85 -18.36
CA SER A 33 2.15 -3.32 -18.28
C SER A 33 3.58 -3.83 -18.36
N ILE A 34 4.40 -3.26 -19.25
CA ILE A 34 5.83 -3.61 -19.37
C ILE A 34 6.58 -3.23 -18.09
N ALA A 35 6.36 -2.00 -17.59
CA ALA A 35 6.99 -1.53 -16.35
C ALA A 35 6.62 -2.42 -15.16
N THR A 36 5.34 -2.79 -15.05
CA THR A 36 4.86 -3.71 -13.99
C THR A 36 5.45 -5.11 -14.15
N GLY A 37 5.49 -5.64 -15.38
CA GLY A 37 6.11 -6.92 -15.67
C GLY A 37 7.59 -6.95 -15.33
N LEU A 38 8.34 -5.90 -15.72
CA LEU A 38 9.76 -5.77 -15.41
C LEU A 38 10.00 -5.67 -13.89
N SER A 39 9.16 -4.89 -13.18
CA SER A 39 9.23 -4.80 -11.72
C SER A 39 9.03 -6.16 -11.04
N ARG A 40 8.10 -6.97 -11.53
CA ARG A 40 7.86 -8.33 -11.01
C ARG A 40 9.05 -9.27 -11.28
N VAL A 41 9.63 -9.19 -12.50
CA VAL A 41 10.81 -9.99 -12.85
C VAL A 41 12.01 -9.59 -12.00
N LEU A 42 12.25 -8.30 -11.79
CA LEU A 42 13.31 -7.81 -10.91
C LEU A 42 13.06 -8.21 -9.44
N GLY A 43 11.81 -8.20 -9.00
CA GLY A 43 11.42 -8.69 -7.67
C GLY A 43 11.75 -10.17 -7.50
N LEU A 44 11.42 -11.00 -8.49
CA LEU A 44 11.76 -12.42 -8.51
C LEU A 44 13.28 -12.64 -8.53
N ALA A 45 14.01 -11.89 -9.36
CA ALA A 45 15.47 -11.96 -9.42
C ALA A 45 16.10 -11.62 -8.06
N ARG A 46 15.60 -10.57 -7.39
CA ARG A 46 16.02 -10.23 -6.02
C ARG A 46 15.80 -11.40 -5.06
N GLU A 47 14.64 -12.04 -5.13
CA GLU A 47 14.29 -13.18 -4.25
C GLU A 47 15.21 -14.38 -4.50
N VAL A 48 15.48 -14.71 -5.76
CA VAL A 48 16.41 -15.80 -6.14
C VAL A 48 17.83 -15.52 -5.66
N VAL A 49 18.30 -14.27 -5.82
CA VAL A 49 19.63 -13.87 -5.34
C VAL A 49 19.70 -13.94 -3.81
N ALA A 50 18.68 -13.43 -3.12
CA ALA A 50 18.61 -13.50 -1.66
C ALA A 50 18.58 -14.94 -1.17
N ALA A 51 17.79 -15.82 -1.80
CA ALA A 51 17.75 -17.24 -1.48
C ALA A 51 19.10 -17.94 -1.77
N GLY A 52 19.81 -17.53 -2.82
CA GLY A 52 21.14 -18.05 -3.15
C GLY A 52 22.21 -17.68 -2.12
N TYR A 53 22.18 -16.46 -1.58
CA TYR A 53 23.15 -16.00 -0.59
C TYR A 53 22.82 -16.43 0.84
N PHE A 54 21.56 -16.34 1.24
CA PHE A 54 21.14 -16.63 2.61
C PHE A 54 20.60 -18.06 2.78
N GLY A 55 20.23 -18.71 1.68
CA GLY A 55 19.66 -20.06 1.69
C GLY A 55 18.35 -20.14 2.45
N VAL A 56 17.99 -21.35 2.86
CA VAL A 56 16.87 -21.62 3.78
C VAL A 56 17.39 -21.55 5.23
N SER A 57 18.14 -20.49 5.56
CA SER A 57 18.71 -20.34 6.90
C SER A 57 17.67 -19.82 7.89
N GLY A 58 17.85 -20.17 9.17
CA GLY A 58 17.00 -19.61 10.23
C GLY A 58 17.02 -18.09 10.28
N ALA A 59 18.14 -17.46 9.92
CA ALA A 59 18.27 -16.00 9.85
C ALA A 59 17.35 -15.39 8.76
N MET A 60 17.24 -16.01 7.59
CA MET A 60 16.29 -15.56 6.54
C MET A 60 14.84 -15.75 6.97
N SER A 61 14.53 -16.84 7.65
CA SER A 61 13.20 -17.08 8.22
C SER A 61 12.87 -16.03 9.29
N ALA A 62 13.82 -15.71 10.17
CA ALA A 62 13.68 -14.66 11.17
C ALA A 62 13.40 -13.30 10.55
N PHE A 63 14.13 -12.94 9.50
CA PHE A 63 13.91 -11.70 8.75
C PHE A 63 12.52 -11.67 8.09
N THR A 64 12.12 -12.77 7.46
CA THR A 64 10.83 -12.86 6.77
C THR A 64 9.66 -12.67 7.75
N ILE A 65 9.69 -13.34 8.90
CA ILE A 65 8.66 -13.22 9.94
C ILE A 65 8.66 -11.80 10.52
N ALA A 66 9.84 -11.26 10.85
CA ALA A 66 9.98 -9.92 11.41
C ALA A 66 9.47 -8.82 10.47
N PHE A 67 9.52 -9.02 9.16
CA PHE A 67 8.97 -8.11 8.16
C PHE A 67 7.47 -8.35 7.92
N GLN A 68 7.03 -9.60 7.90
CA GLN A 68 5.66 -9.96 7.53
C GLN A 68 4.64 -9.49 8.56
N VAL A 69 4.95 -9.59 9.86
CA VAL A 69 4.03 -9.18 10.93
C VAL A 69 3.71 -7.68 10.88
N PRO A 70 4.68 -6.75 10.85
CA PRO A 70 4.40 -5.33 10.70
C PRO A 70 3.66 -4.98 9.40
N ASN A 71 4.01 -5.65 8.30
CA ASN A 71 3.36 -5.42 7.01
C ASN A 71 1.90 -5.89 7.00
N LEU A 72 1.58 -6.98 7.68
CA LEU A 72 0.20 -7.43 7.87
C LEU A 72 -0.62 -6.41 8.67
N VAL A 73 -0.04 -5.88 9.74
CA VAL A 73 -0.66 -4.83 10.55
C VAL A 73 -0.93 -3.58 9.71
N ARG A 74 0.04 -3.15 8.90
CA ARG A 74 -0.14 -2.03 7.97
C ARG A 74 -1.28 -2.29 6.99
N ALA A 75 -1.33 -3.47 6.37
CA ALA A 75 -2.36 -3.82 5.40
C ALA A 75 -3.77 -3.81 6.02
N LEU A 76 -3.91 -4.30 7.24
CA LEU A 76 -5.20 -4.34 7.92
C LEU A 76 -5.70 -2.95 8.33
N PHE A 77 -4.82 -2.09 8.83
CA PHE A 77 -5.23 -0.81 9.42
C PHE A 77 -5.10 0.36 8.44
N ALA A 78 -3.96 0.49 7.76
CA ALA A 78 -3.73 1.63 6.86
C ALA A 78 -4.44 1.45 5.52
N ASP A 79 -4.23 0.33 4.84
CA ASP A 79 -4.76 0.12 3.49
C ASP A 79 -6.29 -0.01 3.50
N ALA A 80 -6.86 -0.71 4.49
CA ALA A 80 -8.31 -0.86 4.62
C ALA A 80 -9.01 0.47 4.95
N ALA A 81 -8.42 1.28 5.83
CA ALA A 81 -8.98 2.59 6.17
C ALA A 81 -8.89 3.58 5.00
N LEU A 82 -7.78 3.59 4.26
CA LEU A 82 -7.63 4.45 3.10
C LEU A 82 -8.63 4.10 1.98
N GLN A 83 -8.62 2.86 1.53
CA GLN A 83 -9.42 2.46 0.37
C GLN A 83 -10.90 2.33 0.69
N GLY A 84 -11.23 1.90 1.90
CA GLY A 84 -12.61 1.65 2.29
C GLY A 84 -13.41 2.90 2.68
N ALA A 85 -12.77 3.85 3.33
CA ALA A 85 -13.46 5.01 3.89
C ALA A 85 -12.96 6.35 3.33
N PHE A 86 -11.66 6.53 3.19
CA PHE A 86 -11.10 7.84 2.83
C PHE A 86 -11.31 8.19 1.36
N VAL A 87 -10.92 7.30 0.43
CA VAL A 87 -10.98 7.60 -1.00
C VAL A 87 -12.40 7.99 -1.46
N PRO A 88 -13.48 7.24 -1.15
CA PRO A 88 -14.81 7.61 -1.61
C PRO A 88 -15.29 8.94 -1.02
N VAL A 89 -15.10 9.18 0.29
CA VAL A 89 -15.53 10.41 0.95
C VAL A 89 -14.75 11.62 0.45
N PHE A 90 -13.45 11.47 0.28
CA PHE A 90 -12.59 12.54 -0.21
C PHE A 90 -12.93 12.92 -1.65
N SER A 91 -13.16 11.95 -2.53
CA SER A 91 -13.56 12.17 -3.91
C SER A 91 -14.92 12.86 -4.01
N GLU A 92 -15.90 12.43 -3.21
CA GLU A 92 -17.23 13.04 -3.17
C GLU A 92 -17.19 14.52 -2.74
N LEU A 93 -16.39 14.84 -1.73
CA LEU A 93 -16.24 16.24 -1.28
C LEU A 93 -15.53 17.11 -2.33
N LEU A 94 -14.56 16.57 -3.05
CA LEU A 94 -13.90 17.28 -4.15
C LEU A 94 -14.87 17.52 -5.32
N GLU A 95 -15.69 16.55 -5.69
CA GLU A 95 -16.71 16.70 -6.75
C GLU A 95 -17.75 17.76 -6.41
N LYS A 96 -18.13 17.88 -5.13
CA LYS A 96 -19.03 18.93 -4.63
C LYS A 96 -18.37 20.31 -4.55
N GLY A 97 -17.07 20.42 -4.80
CA GLY A 97 -16.31 21.66 -4.67
C GLY A 97 -16.00 22.07 -3.22
N GLU A 98 -16.26 21.19 -2.26
CA GLU A 98 -16.06 21.43 -0.82
C GLU A 98 -14.60 21.16 -0.41
N HIS A 99 -13.65 21.83 -1.06
CA HIS A 99 -12.22 21.60 -0.86
C HIS A 99 -11.78 21.74 0.61
N ARG A 100 -12.36 22.69 1.34
CA ARG A 100 -12.00 22.94 2.74
C ARG A 100 -12.37 21.75 3.64
N GLU A 101 -13.55 21.16 3.42
CA GLU A 101 -14.01 19.98 4.15
C GLU A 101 -13.19 18.74 3.73
N ALA A 102 -12.90 18.57 2.45
CA ALA A 102 -12.05 17.50 1.95
C ALA A 102 -10.68 17.49 2.64
N PHE A 103 -10.01 18.64 2.71
CA PHE A 103 -8.71 18.75 3.41
C PHE A 103 -8.82 18.55 4.92
N ARG A 104 -9.94 18.93 5.52
CA ARG A 104 -10.18 18.70 6.94
C ARG A 104 -10.33 17.20 7.24
N VAL A 105 -11.08 16.49 6.41
CA VAL A 105 -11.23 15.02 6.50
C VAL A 105 -9.89 14.35 6.31
N ALA A 106 -9.11 14.74 5.29
CA ALA A 106 -7.77 14.22 5.03
C ALA A 106 -6.83 14.41 6.23
N SER A 107 -6.78 15.62 6.78
CA SER A 107 -5.95 15.94 7.95
C SER A 107 -6.38 15.13 9.18
N THR A 108 -7.67 15.05 9.45
CA THR A 108 -8.19 14.29 10.59
C THR A 108 -7.84 12.82 10.48
N LEU A 109 -8.01 12.24 9.29
CA LEU A 109 -7.68 10.84 9.05
C LEU A 109 -6.18 10.59 9.14
N PHE A 110 -5.35 11.48 8.60
CA PHE A 110 -3.90 11.41 8.73
C PHE A 110 -3.46 11.35 10.18
N PHE A 111 -3.98 12.24 11.02
CA PHE A 111 -3.65 12.24 12.45
C PHE A 111 -4.19 11.02 13.17
N LEU A 112 -5.39 10.57 12.84
CA LEU A 112 -5.99 9.38 13.44
C LEU A 112 -5.17 8.11 13.09
N ILE A 113 -4.85 7.92 11.81
CA ILE A 113 -4.03 6.78 11.36
C ILE A 113 -2.63 6.87 11.98
N SER A 114 -2.01 8.05 12.01
CA SER A 114 -0.70 8.24 12.64
C SER A 114 -0.72 7.89 14.12
N LEU A 115 -1.78 8.28 14.84
CA LEU A 115 -1.95 7.97 16.25
C LEU A 115 -2.14 6.46 16.48
N VAL A 116 -3.04 5.84 15.72
CA VAL A 116 -3.34 4.40 15.87
C VAL A 116 -2.13 3.55 15.50
N LEU A 117 -1.51 3.81 14.34
CA LEU A 117 -0.31 3.08 13.94
C LEU A 117 0.89 3.35 14.84
N GLY A 118 1.03 4.59 15.34
CA GLY A 118 2.08 4.95 16.29
C GLY A 118 1.91 4.23 17.62
N ALA A 119 0.70 4.20 18.17
CA ALA A 119 0.38 3.46 19.38
C ALA A 119 0.60 1.95 19.21
N LEU A 120 0.18 1.43 18.05
CA LEU A 120 0.38 0.02 17.71
C LEU A 120 1.86 -0.32 17.56
N CYS A 121 2.64 0.54 16.91
CA CYS A 121 4.10 0.40 16.80
C CYS A 121 4.77 0.40 18.18
N ALA A 122 4.39 1.31 19.06
CA ALA A 122 4.90 1.35 20.43
C ALA A 122 4.54 0.08 21.21
N ALA A 123 3.29 -0.39 21.08
CA ALA A 123 2.85 -1.63 21.72
C ALA A 123 3.65 -2.84 21.19
N PHE A 124 3.87 -2.93 19.87
CA PHE A 124 4.68 -4.01 19.29
C PHE A 124 6.16 -3.96 19.70
N ILE A 125 6.75 -2.78 19.84
CA ILE A 125 8.13 -2.65 20.35
C ILE A 125 8.23 -3.11 21.80
N LEU A 126 7.25 -2.74 22.63
CA LEU A 126 7.23 -3.12 24.06
C LEU A 126 6.94 -4.62 24.25
N PHE A 127 6.03 -5.17 23.46
CA PHE A 127 5.59 -6.56 23.55
C PHE A 127 6.19 -7.44 22.45
N ALA A 128 7.33 -7.04 21.86
CA ALA A 128 7.94 -7.78 20.74
C ALA A 128 8.26 -9.24 21.10
N GLU A 129 8.73 -9.51 22.31
CA GLU A 129 9.08 -10.86 22.75
C GLU A 129 7.88 -11.81 22.78
N PRO A 130 6.78 -11.54 23.51
CA PRO A 130 5.63 -12.43 23.54
C PRO A 130 4.92 -12.51 22.19
N LEU A 131 4.94 -11.43 21.40
CA LEU A 131 4.35 -11.44 20.06
C LEU A 131 5.15 -12.32 19.10
N MET A 132 6.48 -12.22 19.11
CA MET A 132 7.30 -13.08 18.27
C MET A 132 7.23 -14.56 18.68
N ALA A 133 7.10 -14.89 19.95
CA ALA A 133 6.85 -16.24 20.39
C ALA A 133 5.50 -16.80 19.82
N LEU A 134 4.49 -15.95 19.69
CA LEU A 134 3.20 -16.33 19.07
C LEU A 134 3.31 -16.55 17.56
N PHE A 135 4.06 -15.69 16.85
CA PHE A 135 4.18 -15.75 15.38
C PHE A 135 5.28 -16.67 14.89
N ALA A 136 6.27 -16.99 15.74
CA ALA A 136 7.41 -17.83 15.41
C ALA A 136 7.66 -18.92 16.47
N PRO A 137 6.67 -19.78 16.77
CA PRO A 137 6.82 -20.80 17.82
C PRO A 137 7.95 -21.81 17.54
N GLY A 138 8.37 -21.94 16.27
CA GLY A 138 9.49 -22.82 15.91
C GLY A 138 10.89 -22.29 16.26
N PHE A 139 10.99 -21.09 16.83
CA PHE A 139 12.29 -20.51 17.24
C PHE A 139 12.51 -20.56 18.75
N ASP A 140 11.57 -21.14 19.52
CA ASP A 140 11.69 -21.25 20.97
C ASP A 140 12.89 -22.11 21.40
N ASP A 141 13.26 -23.12 20.60
CA ASP A 141 14.40 -23.98 20.84
C ASP A 141 15.77 -23.34 20.46
N ASN A 142 15.74 -22.18 19.79
CA ASN A 142 16.96 -21.50 19.37
C ASN A 142 16.96 -20.02 19.84
N PRO A 143 17.56 -19.74 20.99
CA PRO A 143 17.55 -18.39 21.57
C PRO A 143 18.19 -17.34 20.65
N VAL A 144 19.19 -17.71 19.87
CA VAL A 144 19.86 -16.79 18.92
C VAL A 144 18.91 -16.33 17.82
N LEU A 145 18.12 -17.26 17.26
CA LEU A 145 17.14 -16.92 16.23
C LEU A 145 15.96 -16.12 16.80
N ARG A 146 15.52 -16.46 18.00
CA ARG A 146 14.49 -15.72 18.72
C ARG A 146 14.90 -14.27 18.96
N ASP A 147 16.09 -14.05 19.54
CA ASP A 147 16.60 -12.71 19.82
C ASP A 147 16.80 -11.90 18.53
N LEU A 148 17.29 -12.54 17.46
CA LEU A 148 17.42 -11.93 16.15
C LEU A 148 16.05 -11.52 15.59
N THR A 149 15.03 -12.37 15.68
CA THR A 149 13.68 -12.09 15.20
C THR A 149 13.07 -10.90 15.95
N VAL A 150 13.22 -10.88 17.26
CA VAL A 150 12.73 -9.78 18.11
C VAL A 150 13.45 -8.47 17.78
N ALA A 151 14.76 -8.49 17.64
CA ALA A 151 15.55 -7.31 17.28
C ALA A 151 15.16 -6.76 15.89
N LEU A 152 15.03 -7.65 14.90
CA LEU A 152 14.58 -7.27 13.56
C LEU A 152 13.15 -6.73 13.56
N ALA A 153 12.23 -7.35 14.29
CA ALA A 153 10.86 -6.88 14.40
C ALA A 153 10.81 -5.47 15.00
N ARG A 154 11.54 -5.20 16.08
CA ARG A 154 11.64 -3.86 16.69
C ARG A 154 12.16 -2.80 15.71
N LEU A 155 13.08 -3.18 14.82
CA LEU A 155 13.62 -2.28 13.78
C LEU A 155 12.64 -2.09 12.61
N MET A 156 11.93 -3.15 12.22
CA MET A 156 11.05 -3.13 11.04
C MET A 156 9.72 -2.41 11.30
N PHE A 157 9.19 -2.45 12.51
CA PHE A 157 7.92 -1.77 12.85
C PHE A 157 7.93 -0.27 12.56
N PRO A 158 8.91 0.53 12.97
CA PRO A 158 8.98 1.95 12.61
C PRO A 158 9.10 2.18 11.10
N ILE A 159 9.82 1.34 10.38
CA ILE A 159 9.98 1.45 8.92
C ILE A 159 8.65 1.26 8.22
N VAL A 160 7.90 0.23 8.61
CA VAL A 160 6.58 -0.07 8.02
C VAL A 160 5.56 1.01 8.36
N LEU A 161 5.63 1.59 9.57
CA LEU A 161 4.83 2.76 9.95
C LEU A 161 5.10 3.95 9.03
N LEU A 162 6.36 4.28 8.80
CA LEU A 162 6.75 5.39 7.92
C LEU A 162 6.29 5.15 6.47
N LEU A 163 6.38 3.91 5.98
CA LEU A 163 5.88 3.53 4.66
C LEU A 163 4.35 3.69 4.57
N ALA A 164 3.61 3.33 5.62
CA ALA A 164 2.16 3.51 5.66
C ALA A 164 1.77 4.99 5.60
N LEU A 165 2.45 5.84 6.37
CA LEU A 165 2.21 7.29 6.36
C LEU A 165 2.62 7.94 5.03
N SER A 166 3.71 7.47 4.42
CA SER A 166 4.12 7.92 3.08
C SER A 166 3.06 7.62 2.03
N GLY A 167 2.46 6.41 2.07
CA GLY A 167 1.38 6.04 1.15
C GLY A 167 0.09 6.83 1.34
N LEU A 168 -0.10 7.47 2.50
CA LEU A 168 -1.25 8.35 2.77
C LEU A 168 -1.07 9.76 2.16
N VAL A 169 0.18 10.19 1.99
CA VAL A 169 0.52 11.55 1.50
C VAL A 169 0.63 11.60 -0.03
N VAL A 170 0.89 10.47 -0.69
CA VAL A 170 1.05 10.34 -2.14
C VAL A 170 -0.29 10.09 -2.84
#